data_71c560207c4872317ebc60457d8ee31b
#
_entry.id   71c560207c4872317ebc60457d8ee31b
#
_cell.length_a   1.000
_cell.length_b   1.000
_cell.length_c   1.000
_cell.angle_alpha   90.00
_cell.angle_beta   90.00
_cell.angle_gamma   90.00
#
_symmetry.space_group_name_H-M   'P 1'
#
loop_
_entity.id
_entity.type
_entity.pdbx_description
1 polymer ?
#
loop_
_entity_poly.entity_id
_entity_poly.type
_entity_poly.pdbx_seq_one_letter_code
_entity_poly.pdbx_strand_id
1 'polypeptide(L)'
;MVQEQKIKQEMNKEDKGNTDFCKDSRCPNHGDISVRGRSFKGYVKKIVGSRAVVEWERILYVPKYERYEKRRSKMHSHIPSCILNKVKQGSYVLIGECRPLSKITHSIVLEVLK
;
A
#
# COMPACT_ATOMS: atom_id res chain seq x y z
N MET A 1 0.65 14.40 -24.01
CA MET A 1 1.67 13.61 -23.30
C MET A 1 2.59 14.48 -22.46
N VAL A 2 3.17 15.54 -23.00
CA VAL A 2 4.06 16.43 -22.23
C VAL A 2 3.34 17.17 -21.10
N GLN A 3 2.08 17.51 -21.29
CA GLN A 3 1.26 18.17 -20.27
C GLN A 3 0.90 17.27 -19.09
N GLU A 4 0.66 15.98 -19.33
CA GLU A 4 0.41 15.02 -18.27
C GLU A 4 1.63 14.79 -17.38
N GLN A 5 2.81 14.79 -17.97
CA GLN A 5 4.05 14.67 -17.20
C GLN A 5 4.33 15.93 -16.36
N LYS A 6 3.98 17.11 -16.86
CA LYS A 6 4.08 18.35 -16.10
C LYS A 6 3.11 18.37 -14.92
N ILE A 7 1.86 17.91 -15.12
CA ILE A 7 0.84 17.84 -14.08
C ILE A 7 1.28 16.85 -12.99
N LYS A 8 1.83 15.70 -13.37
CA LYS A 8 2.38 14.74 -12.40
C LYS A 8 3.58 15.31 -11.62
N GLN A 9 4.41 16.09 -12.28
CA GLN A 9 5.53 16.75 -11.61
C GLN A 9 5.08 17.88 -10.68
N GLU A 10 4.02 18.59 -11.05
CA GLU A 10 3.43 19.63 -10.22
C GLU A 10 2.74 19.04 -9.00
N MET A 11 2.01 17.94 -9.15
CA MET A 11 1.43 17.21 -8.02
C MET A 11 2.50 16.69 -7.07
N ASN A 12 3.60 16.19 -7.59
CA ASN A 12 4.74 15.77 -6.80
C ASN A 12 5.43 16.93 -6.07
N LYS A 13 5.36 18.14 -6.63
CA LYS A 13 5.91 19.33 -5.98
C LYS A 13 5.01 19.85 -4.86
N GLU A 14 3.70 19.75 -5.02
CA GLU A 14 2.75 20.13 -3.98
C GLU A 14 2.82 19.16 -2.80
N ASP A 15 2.93 17.87 -3.07
CA ASP A 15 3.17 16.86 -2.04
C ASP A 15 4.51 17.06 -1.34
N LYS A 16 5.52 17.59 -2.04
CA LYS A 16 6.81 17.93 -1.43
C LYS A 16 6.74 19.13 -0.49
N GLY A 17 5.74 19.99 -0.64
CA GLY A 17 5.52 21.11 0.28
C GLY A 17 5.10 20.68 1.69
N ASN A 18 4.55 19.46 1.82
CA ASN A 18 4.17 18.87 3.09
C ASN A 18 5.20 17.90 3.63
N THR A 19 6.41 17.88 3.07
CA THR A 19 7.48 16.93 3.41
C THR A 19 8.11 17.14 4.78
N ASP A 20 7.83 18.27 5.44
CA ASP A 20 8.35 18.51 6.79
C ASP A 20 7.93 17.44 7.80
N PHE A 21 6.87 16.69 7.50
CA PHE A 21 6.36 15.60 8.32
C PHE A 21 6.77 14.20 7.83
N CYS A 22 7.26 14.08 6.60
CA CYS A 22 7.62 12.78 6.03
C CYS A 22 9.14 12.65 5.90
N LYS A 23 9.76 12.09 6.93
CA LYS A 23 11.18 11.78 6.95
C LYS A 23 11.47 10.32 6.62
N ASP A 24 10.48 9.61 6.14
CA ASP A 24 10.59 8.19 5.86
C ASP A 24 11.24 7.97 4.49
N SER A 25 12.42 7.36 4.49
CA SER A 25 13.11 6.98 3.27
C SER A 25 12.37 5.89 2.47
N ARG A 26 11.46 5.19 3.14
CA ARG A 26 10.65 4.13 2.53
C ARG A 26 9.31 4.62 2.02
N CYS A 27 9.11 5.93 1.97
CA CYS A 27 7.89 6.50 1.40
C CYS A 27 7.97 6.50 -0.13
N PRO A 28 6.94 6.02 -0.85
CA PRO A 28 6.97 6.01 -2.32
C PRO A 28 6.90 7.42 -2.93
N ASN A 29 6.33 8.38 -2.21
CA ASN A 29 6.20 9.77 -2.69
C ASN A 29 7.39 10.64 -2.29
N HIS A 30 7.96 10.43 -1.10
CA HIS A 30 8.98 11.29 -0.51
C HIS A 30 10.34 10.60 -0.33
N GLY A 31 10.38 9.29 -0.45
CA GLY A 31 11.59 8.50 -0.30
C GLY A 31 12.06 7.88 -1.62
N ASP A 32 12.90 6.86 -1.50
CA ASP A 32 13.56 6.21 -2.63
C ASP A 32 12.87 4.94 -3.14
N ILE A 33 11.71 4.61 -2.59
CA ILE A 33 11.00 3.38 -2.94
C ILE A 33 10.25 3.53 -4.24
N SER A 34 10.50 2.61 -5.17
CA SER A 34 9.72 2.47 -6.40
C SER A 34 8.66 1.40 -6.22
N VAL A 35 7.43 1.74 -6.52
CA VAL A 35 6.31 0.79 -6.49
C VAL A 35 6.13 0.21 -7.89
N ARG A 36 6.31 -1.10 -8.01
CA ARG A 36 6.22 -1.84 -9.27
C ARG A 36 5.45 -3.12 -9.04
N GLY A 37 4.79 -3.59 -10.08
CA GLY A 37 4.07 -4.86 -10.05
C GLY A 37 2.61 -4.68 -9.73
N ARG A 38 2.06 -5.64 -9.01
CA ARG A 38 0.62 -5.69 -8.71
C ARG A 38 0.26 -4.77 -7.57
N SER A 39 -0.94 -4.25 -7.62
CA SER A 39 -1.56 -3.55 -6.51
C SER A 39 -2.75 -4.35 -6.00
N PHE A 40 -2.99 -4.27 -4.71
CA PHE A 40 -4.08 -4.97 -4.04
C PHE A 40 -4.87 -4.00 -3.18
N LYS A 41 -6.14 -4.31 -2.99
CA LYS A 41 -7.02 -3.55 -2.09
C LYS A 41 -7.46 -4.48 -0.97
N GLY A 42 -7.43 -3.99 0.24
CA GLY A 42 -7.81 -4.81 1.38
C GLY A 42 -8.08 -3.98 2.63
N TYR A 43 -8.51 -4.66 3.68
CA TYR A 43 -8.81 -4.04 4.96
C TYR A 43 -7.63 -4.22 5.91
N VAL A 44 -7.32 -3.18 6.65
CA VAL A 44 -6.29 -3.22 7.69
C VAL A 44 -6.83 -3.99 8.87
N LYS A 45 -6.28 -5.16 9.14
CA LYS A 45 -6.67 -5.99 10.25
C LYS A 45 -6.00 -5.56 11.55
N LYS A 46 -4.71 -5.22 11.47
CA LYS A 46 -3.91 -4.86 12.63
C LYS A 46 -2.80 -3.90 12.22
N ILE A 47 -2.46 -3.01 13.11
CA ILE A 47 -1.33 -2.09 12.92
C ILE A 47 -0.30 -2.35 14.02
N VAL A 48 0.94 -2.58 13.62
CA VAL A 48 2.07 -2.78 14.52
C VAL A 48 3.17 -1.78 14.14
N GLY A 49 3.30 -0.71 14.93
CA GLY A 49 4.26 0.36 14.61
C GLY A 49 3.94 1.02 13.28
N SER A 50 4.88 0.97 12.35
CA SER A 50 4.74 1.50 10.99
C SER A 50 4.36 0.44 9.96
N ARG A 51 3.88 -0.71 10.42
CA ARG A 51 3.50 -1.82 9.56
C ARG A 51 2.04 -2.18 9.77
N ALA A 52 1.34 -2.44 8.69
CA ALA A 52 -0.05 -2.88 8.71
C ALA A 52 -0.17 -4.29 8.18
N VAL A 53 -1.05 -5.07 8.78
CA VAL A 53 -1.47 -6.37 8.25
C VAL A 53 -2.74 -6.13 7.46
N VAL A 54 -2.64 -6.25 6.14
CA VAL A 54 -3.77 -6.05 5.22
C VAL A 54 -4.30 -7.41 4.81
N GLU A 55 -5.61 -7.55 4.88
CA GLU A 55 -6.30 -8.79 4.58
C GLU A 55 -7.39 -8.56 3.55
N TRP A 56 -7.50 -9.48 2.59
CA TRP A 56 -8.59 -9.49 1.61
C TRP A 56 -9.03 -10.90 1.32
N GLU A 57 -10.25 -11.04 0.83
CA GLU A 57 -10.81 -12.32 0.44
C GLU A 57 -10.57 -12.56 -1.05
N ARG A 58 -10.31 -13.80 -1.40
CA ARG A 58 -10.19 -14.26 -2.77
C ARG A 58 -10.99 -15.53 -2.97
N ILE A 59 -11.44 -15.74 -4.20
CA ILE A 59 -12.20 -16.92 -4.57
C ILE A 59 -11.27 -17.90 -5.26
N LEU A 60 -11.26 -19.13 -4.79
CA LEU A 60 -10.48 -20.22 -5.37
C LEU A 60 -11.42 -21.29 -5.89
N TYR A 61 -11.25 -21.69 -7.15
CA TYR A 61 -11.99 -22.81 -7.72
C TYR A 61 -11.34 -24.14 -7.34
N VAL A 62 -12.14 -25.05 -6.82
CA VAL A 62 -11.69 -26.38 -6.45
C VAL A 62 -12.23 -27.39 -7.49
N PRO A 63 -11.38 -27.86 -8.43
CA PRO A 63 -11.83 -28.75 -9.52
C PRO A 63 -12.42 -30.07 -9.05
N LYS A 64 -11.90 -30.62 -7.96
CA LYS A 64 -12.34 -31.91 -7.41
C LYS A 64 -13.81 -31.91 -7.01
N TYR A 65 -14.31 -30.79 -6.48
CA TYR A 65 -15.67 -30.65 -5.97
C TYR A 65 -16.53 -29.72 -6.83
N GLU A 66 -15.97 -29.16 -7.90
CA GLU A 66 -16.64 -28.20 -8.79
C GLU A 66 -17.29 -27.04 -8.03
N ARG A 67 -16.60 -26.53 -7.00
CA ARG A 67 -17.08 -25.47 -6.12
C ARG A 67 -16.04 -24.37 -5.99
N TYR A 68 -16.51 -23.20 -5.59
CA TYR A 68 -15.66 -22.05 -5.27
C TYR A 68 -15.47 -21.98 -3.76
N GLU A 69 -14.23 -21.76 -3.36
CA GLU A 69 -13.84 -21.60 -1.96
C GLU A 69 -13.39 -20.17 -1.73
N LYS A 70 -13.83 -19.58 -0.61
CA LYS A 70 -13.32 -18.30 -0.18
C LYS A 70 -12.10 -18.50 0.69
N ARG A 71 -11.02 -17.89 0.29
CA ARG A 71 -9.79 -17.88 1.09
C ARG A 71 -9.39 -16.46 1.40
N ARG A 72 -8.67 -16.28 2.48
CA ARG A 72 -8.15 -14.98 2.90
C ARG A 72 -6.66 -14.92 2.62
N SER A 73 -6.24 -13.81 2.04
CA SER A 73 -4.83 -13.50 1.88
C SER A 73 -4.44 -12.39 2.83
N LYS A 74 -3.29 -12.54 3.48
CA LYS A 74 -2.74 -11.54 4.38
C LYS A 74 -1.40 -11.07 3.84
N MET A 75 -1.15 -9.78 3.94
CA MET A 75 0.10 -9.20 3.51
C MET A 75 0.53 -8.14 4.51
N HIS A 76 1.80 -8.16 4.86
CA HIS A 76 2.40 -7.14 5.70
C HIS A 76 2.87 -6.00 4.80
N SER A 77 2.42 -4.79 5.10
CA SER A 77 2.73 -3.61 4.32
C SER A 77 3.31 -2.52 5.21
N HIS A 78 4.31 -1.82 4.70
CA HIS A 78 4.87 -0.66 5.38
C HIS A 78 3.93 0.53 5.22
N ILE A 79 3.70 1.27 6.29
CA ILE A 79 2.90 2.49 6.26
C ILE A 79 3.85 3.67 6.21
N PRO A 80 3.87 4.46 5.12
CA PRO A 80 4.68 5.68 5.08
C PRO A 80 4.26 6.67 6.16
N SER A 81 5.22 7.41 6.70
CA SER A 81 4.97 8.38 7.79
C SER A 81 3.93 9.43 7.42
N CYS A 82 3.86 9.81 6.14
CA CYS A 82 2.93 10.83 5.67
C CYS A 82 1.45 10.40 5.72
N ILE A 83 1.18 9.10 5.70
CA ILE A 83 -0.19 8.57 5.75
C ILE A 83 -0.46 7.74 7.02
N LEU A 84 0.51 7.65 7.91
CA LEU A 84 0.39 6.87 9.14
C LEU A 84 -0.82 7.30 9.98
N ASN A 85 -1.09 8.60 10.05
CA ASN A 85 -2.22 9.14 10.79
C ASN A 85 -3.57 8.86 10.16
N LYS A 86 -3.60 8.57 8.87
CA LYS A 86 -4.83 8.30 8.11
C LYS A 86 -5.21 6.83 8.16
N VAL A 87 -4.25 5.95 8.39
CA VAL A 87 -4.47 4.51 8.44
C VAL A 87 -4.93 4.12 9.84
N LYS A 88 -6.09 3.50 9.90
CA LYS A 88 -6.66 2.97 11.14
C LYS A 88 -7.05 1.52 10.96
N GLN A 89 -7.18 0.80 12.05
CA GLN A 89 -7.69 -0.57 12.02
C GLN A 89 -9.09 -0.59 11.39
N GLY A 90 -9.29 -1.44 10.40
CA GLY A 90 -10.53 -1.52 9.65
C GLY A 90 -10.59 -0.60 8.43
N SER A 91 -9.58 0.21 8.17
CA SER A 91 -9.51 1.06 6.98
C SER A 91 -9.33 0.23 5.72
N TYR A 92 -9.95 0.66 4.62
CA TYR A 92 -9.77 0.06 3.31
C TYR A 92 -8.63 0.78 2.60
N VAL A 93 -7.58 0.06 2.26
CA VAL A 93 -6.35 0.63 1.73
C VAL A 93 -5.93 -0.01 0.41
N LEU A 94 -5.22 0.76 -0.39
CA LEU A 94 -4.56 0.28 -1.60
C LEU A 94 -3.09 0.04 -1.26
N ILE A 95 -2.60 -1.16 -1.55
CA ILE A 95 -1.20 -1.52 -1.35
C ILE A 95 -0.54 -1.86 -2.68
N GLY A 96 0.73 -1.54 -2.81
CA GLY A 96 1.53 -1.85 -3.98
C GLY A 96 2.77 -2.63 -3.61
N GLU A 97 3.24 -3.46 -4.53
CA GLU A 97 4.46 -4.22 -4.35
C GLU A 97 5.70 -3.34 -4.53
N CYS A 98 6.69 -3.58 -3.71
CA CYS A 98 7.98 -2.88 -3.77
C CYS A 98 9.13 -3.85 -3.50
N ARG A 99 10.36 -3.33 -3.47
CA ARG A 99 11.51 -4.12 -3.06
C ARG A 99 11.33 -4.62 -1.62
N PRO A 100 11.96 -5.75 -1.24
CA PRO A 100 11.88 -6.23 0.13
C PRO A 100 12.43 -5.19 1.12
N LEU A 101 11.60 -4.80 2.07
CA LEU A 101 11.96 -3.86 3.13
C LEU A 101 12.40 -4.58 4.39
N SER A 102 11.84 -5.76 4.62
CA SER A 102 12.22 -6.66 5.70
C SER A 102 11.93 -8.10 5.28
N LYS A 103 12.15 -9.03 6.18
CA LYS A 103 11.93 -10.46 5.90
C LYS A 103 10.51 -10.75 5.43
N ILE A 104 9.52 -10.07 5.99
CA ILE A 104 8.09 -10.29 5.69
C ILE A 104 7.40 -9.13 4.99
N THR A 105 8.05 -7.98 4.87
CA THR A 105 7.45 -6.77 4.29
C THR A 105 7.98 -6.55 2.88
N HIS A 106 7.13 -6.77 1.88
CA HIS A 106 7.45 -6.59 0.46
C HIS A 106 6.48 -5.63 -0.23
N SER A 107 5.69 -4.91 0.53
CA SER A 107 4.67 -4.01 -0.01
C SER A 107 4.54 -2.75 0.84
N ILE A 108 3.92 -1.75 0.26
CA ILE A 108 3.71 -0.44 0.87
C ILE A 108 2.26 -0.02 0.71
N VAL A 109 1.71 0.63 1.72
CA VAL A 109 0.39 1.27 1.63
C VAL A 109 0.53 2.53 0.79
N LEU A 110 -0.19 2.59 -0.34
CA LEU A 110 -0.16 3.73 -1.25
C LEU A 110 -1.17 4.80 -0.87
N GLU A 111 -2.41 4.40 -0.60
CA GLU A 111 -3.43 5.35 -0.18
C GLU A 111 -4.51 4.67 0.66
N VAL A 112 -5.25 5.48 1.39
CA VAL A 112 -6.41 5.04 2.18
C VAL A 112 -7.66 5.36 1.36
N LEU A 113 -8.40 4.31 0.96
CA LEU A 113 -9.60 4.44 0.14
C LEU A 113 -10.86 4.71 0.99
N LYS A 114 -10.84 4.22 2.24
CA LYS A 114 -12.00 4.37 3.11
C LYS A 114 -11.66 4.28 4.58
#